data_63abdec4a42dd8d467624530b7b83163
#
_entry.id   63abdec4a42dd8d467624530b7b83163
#
_cell.length_a   1.000
_cell.length_b   1.000
_cell.length_c   1.000
_cell.angle_alpha   90.00
_cell.angle_beta   90.00
_cell.angle_gamma   90.00
#
_symmetry.space_group_name_H-M   'P 1'
#
loop_
_entity.id
_entity.type
_entity.pdbx_description
1 polymer ?
#
loop_
_entity_poly.entity_id
_entity_poly.type
_entity_poly.pdbx_seq_one_letter_code
_entity_poly.pdbx_strand_id
1 'polypeptide(L)'
;MLKTIPAIIAPDLMKTMMEMGHSDEIVLADANFPAATCAKRLIRCDGLMLPQLLKAVMKYFPLDKTVKHPAVLMSVSPEETAPPIWEEYHEIIIQTEPDLQGFEHVERYQYYERAKNAFAVVITGDTSFRANLLLKKGVVRP
;
A
#
# COMPACT_ATOMS: atom_id res chain seq x y z
N MET A 1 -6.67 12.65 19.14
CA MET A 1 -5.87 13.14 18.01
C MET A 1 -4.52 13.65 18.50
N LEU A 2 -3.49 13.52 17.68
CA LEU A 2 -2.15 14.03 17.97
C LEU A 2 -1.77 15.11 16.95
N LYS A 3 -0.93 16.04 17.35
CA LYS A 3 -0.39 17.06 16.43
C LYS A 3 0.40 16.36 15.32
N THR A 4 0.33 16.90 14.11
CA THR A 4 1.06 16.45 12.90
C THR A 4 0.62 15.10 12.32
N ILE A 5 -0.13 14.28 13.04
CA ILE A 5 -0.65 13.01 12.51
C ILE A 5 -1.99 13.27 11.81
N PRO A 6 -2.14 12.92 10.52
CA PRO A 6 -3.43 13.07 9.83
C PRO A 6 -4.55 12.31 10.53
N ALA A 7 -5.69 12.97 10.68
CA ALA A 7 -6.84 12.39 11.38
C ALA A 7 -7.39 11.11 10.73
N ILE A 8 -7.10 10.88 9.45
CA ILE A 8 -7.52 9.68 8.71
C ILE A 8 -6.69 8.44 9.04
N ILE A 9 -5.54 8.59 9.68
CA ILE A 9 -4.75 7.44 10.10
C ILE A 9 -5.35 6.89 11.39
N ALA A 10 -5.98 5.72 11.28
CA ALA A 10 -6.49 5.00 12.42
C ALA A 10 -5.35 4.61 13.39
N PRO A 11 -5.59 4.60 14.73
CA PRO A 11 -4.56 4.17 15.68
C PRO A 11 -3.98 2.80 15.38
N ASP A 12 -4.80 1.83 14.96
CA ASP A 12 -4.35 0.50 14.58
C ASP A 12 -3.40 0.52 13.38
N LEU A 13 -3.63 1.40 12.41
CA LEU A 13 -2.73 1.55 11.26
C LEU A 13 -1.38 2.12 11.69
N MET A 14 -1.39 3.15 12.52
CA MET A 14 -0.15 3.73 13.03
C MET A 14 0.64 2.70 13.85
N LYS A 15 -0.03 2.00 14.76
CA LYS A 15 0.57 0.91 15.54
C LYS A 15 1.22 -0.13 14.63
N THR A 16 0.48 -0.58 13.61
CA THR A 16 0.97 -1.58 12.66
C THR A 16 2.22 -1.10 11.93
N MET A 17 2.22 0.12 11.39
CA MET A 17 3.39 0.68 10.70
C MET A 17 4.61 0.81 11.63
N MET A 18 4.38 1.14 12.89
CA MET A 18 5.45 1.23 13.90
C MET A 18 6.02 -0.12 14.30
N GLU A 19 5.21 -1.17 14.27
CA GLU A 19 5.65 -2.55 14.57
C GLU A 19 6.38 -3.21 13.40
N MET A 20 6.16 -2.74 12.17
CA MET A 20 6.81 -3.29 10.97
C MET A 20 8.30 -3.03 10.97
N GLY A 21 9.06 -4.06 10.59
CA GLY A 21 10.50 -3.98 10.41
C GLY A 21 10.92 -3.79 8.95
N HIS A 22 12.24 -3.79 8.72
CA HIS A 22 12.81 -3.73 7.37
C HIS A 22 12.34 -4.93 6.53
N SER A 23 11.92 -4.67 5.32
CA SER A 23 11.42 -5.63 4.34
C SER A 23 10.01 -6.17 4.62
N ASP A 24 9.38 -5.83 5.73
CA ASP A 24 7.96 -6.15 5.92
C ASP A 24 7.10 -5.44 4.88
N GLU A 25 6.02 -6.10 4.47
CA GLU A 25 5.12 -5.60 3.42
C GLU A 25 3.75 -5.29 3.98
N ILE A 26 3.11 -4.24 3.47
CA ILE A 26 1.73 -3.86 3.78
C ILE A 26 0.95 -3.70 2.48
N VAL A 27 -0.27 -4.24 2.44
CA VAL A 27 -1.17 -4.08 1.30
C VAL A 27 -2.23 -3.03 1.63
N LEU A 28 -2.33 -2.01 0.78
CA LEU A 28 -3.46 -1.09 0.78
C LEU A 28 -4.42 -1.59 -0.30
N ALA A 29 -5.57 -2.08 0.12
CA ALA A 29 -6.47 -2.86 -0.74
C ALA A 29 -7.73 -2.10 -1.12
N ASP A 30 -8.22 -2.35 -2.32
CA ASP A 30 -9.53 -1.87 -2.76
C ASP A 30 -10.67 -2.59 -2.02
N ALA A 31 -11.90 -2.06 -2.15
CA ALA A 31 -13.08 -2.55 -1.43
C ALA A 31 -13.47 -3.99 -1.78
N ASN A 32 -13.03 -4.51 -2.92
CA ASN A 32 -13.35 -5.86 -3.41
C ASN A 32 -12.25 -6.88 -3.12
N PHE A 33 -11.12 -6.43 -2.56
CA PHE A 33 -10.01 -7.33 -2.25
C PHE A 33 -10.41 -8.32 -1.13
N PRO A 34 -10.01 -9.60 -1.21
CA PRO A 34 -10.31 -10.58 -0.18
C PRO A 34 -9.43 -10.39 1.07
N ALA A 35 -9.53 -9.21 1.68
CA ALA A 35 -8.64 -8.80 2.75
C ALA A 35 -8.77 -9.67 4.00
N ALA A 36 -10.01 -9.98 4.42
CA ALA A 36 -10.24 -10.83 5.60
C ALA A 36 -9.75 -12.26 5.39
N THR A 37 -9.76 -12.76 4.14
CA THR A 37 -9.24 -14.09 3.81
C THR A 37 -7.72 -14.12 3.81
N CYS A 38 -7.09 -13.06 3.31
CA CYS A 38 -5.63 -13.02 3.11
C CYS A 38 -4.87 -12.52 4.34
N ALA A 39 -5.43 -11.60 5.11
CA ALA A 39 -4.67 -10.83 6.10
C ALA A 39 -4.22 -11.64 7.31
N LYS A 40 -2.92 -11.56 7.64
CA LYS A 40 -2.41 -11.92 8.96
C LYS A 40 -2.89 -10.91 10.01
N ARG A 41 -2.88 -9.63 9.65
CA ARG A 41 -3.41 -8.51 10.43
C ARG A 41 -4.27 -7.68 9.51
N LEU A 42 -5.54 -7.54 9.85
CA LEU A 42 -6.52 -6.79 9.06
C LEU A 42 -6.79 -5.44 9.72
N ILE A 43 -6.66 -4.38 8.94
CA ILE A 43 -7.01 -3.03 9.37
C ILE A 43 -8.12 -2.53 8.46
N ARG A 44 -9.21 -2.05 9.06
CA ARG A 44 -10.36 -1.57 8.29
C ARG A 44 -10.36 -0.05 8.19
N CYS A 45 -10.37 0.43 6.94
CA CYS A 45 -10.47 1.84 6.56
C CYS A 45 -11.58 2.05 5.52
N ASP A 46 -12.73 1.42 5.71
CA ASP A 46 -13.80 1.30 4.70
C ASP A 46 -14.33 2.63 4.19
N GLY A 47 -14.23 3.69 4.98
CA GLY A 47 -14.70 5.02 4.60
C GLY A 47 -13.69 5.87 3.80
N LEU A 48 -12.50 5.35 3.53
CA LEU A 48 -11.43 6.11 2.90
C LEU A 48 -11.15 5.64 1.47
N MET A 49 -10.85 6.59 0.59
CA MET A 49 -10.32 6.30 -0.75
C MET A 49 -8.81 6.03 -0.65
N LEU A 50 -8.30 5.17 -1.50
CA LEU A 50 -6.92 4.70 -1.41
C LEU A 50 -5.89 5.81 -1.65
N PRO A 51 -6.02 6.72 -2.63
CA PRO A 51 -5.06 7.82 -2.79
C PRO A 51 -4.97 8.73 -1.56
N GLN A 52 -6.11 9.00 -0.92
CA GLN A 52 -6.16 9.80 0.30
C GLN A 52 -5.39 9.13 1.44
N LEU A 53 -5.60 7.83 1.62
CA LEU A 53 -4.91 7.04 2.64
C LEU A 53 -3.41 6.94 2.33
N LEU A 54 -3.05 6.68 1.07
CA LEU A 54 -1.66 6.58 0.62
C LEU A 54 -0.89 7.87 0.92
N LYS A 55 -1.48 9.03 0.61
CA LYS A 55 -0.86 10.32 0.90
C LYS A 55 -0.55 10.49 2.39
N ALA A 56 -1.42 10.04 3.26
CA ALA A 56 -1.21 10.10 4.70
C ALA A 56 -0.14 9.09 5.16
N VAL A 57 -0.18 7.87 4.65
CA VAL A 57 0.79 6.80 4.96
C VAL A 57 2.20 7.20 4.55
N MET A 58 2.37 7.76 3.35
CA MET A 58 3.69 8.10 2.81
C MET A 58 4.41 9.20 3.60
N LYS A 59 3.74 9.93 4.48
CA LYS A 59 4.41 10.87 5.39
C LYS A 59 5.29 10.17 6.42
N TYR A 60 5.02 8.90 6.71
CA TYR A 60 5.67 8.17 7.81
C TYR A 60 6.35 6.89 7.33
N PHE A 61 5.95 6.35 6.20
CA PHE A 61 6.36 5.04 5.73
C PHE A 61 7.55 5.15 4.77
N PRO A 62 8.75 4.73 5.20
CA PRO A 62 9.91 4.69 4.31
C PRO A 62 9.81 3.48 3.38
N LEU A 63 10.08 3.67 2.09
CA LEU A 63 10.18 2.56 1.15
C LEU A 63 11.56 1.90 1.18
N ASP A 64 11.58 0.61 0.94
CA ASP A 64 12.82 -0.18 0.92
C ASP A 64 13.68 0.19 -0.30
N LYS A 65 14.89 0.69 -0.04
CA LYS A 65 15.84 1.08 -1.08
C LYS A 65 16.81 -0.04 -1.47
N THR A 66 16.69 -1.20 -0.84
CA THR A 66 17.52 -2.36 -1.17
C THR A 66 16.95 -3.19 -2.33
N VAL A 67 15.72 -2.91 -2.73
CA VAL A 67 15.06 -3.55 -3.87
C VAL A 67 14.77 -2.52 -4.96
N LYS A 68 14.67 -2.97 -6.21
CA LYS A 68 14.40 -2.08 -7.35
C LYS A 68 13.01 -1.47 -7.27
N HIS A 69 12.01 -2.25 -6.89
CA HIS A 69 10.59 -1.84 -6.86
C HIS A 69 9.96 -2.15 -5.51
N PRO A 70 10.02 -1.20 -4.55
CA PRO A 70 9.39 -1.39 -3.24
C PRO A 70 7.89 -1.13 -3.23
N ALA A 71 7.30 -0.81 -4.38
CA ALA A 71 5.87 -0.61 -4.57
C ALA A 71 5.38 -1.56 -5.67
N VAL A 72 4.30 -2.29 -5.39
CA VAL A 72 3.85 -3.43 -6.19
C VAL A 72 2.37 -3.32 -6.51
N LEU A 73 2.03 -3.49 -7.78
CA LEU A 73 0.66 -3.48 -8.30
C LEU A 73 0.26 -4.86 -8.80
N MET A 74 -1.04 -5.14 -8.78
CA MET A 74 -1.59 -6.33 -9.42
C MET A 74 -1.67 -6.08 -10.93
N SER A 75 -1.03 -6.93 -11.74
CA SER A 75 -1.01 -6.77 -13.19
C SER A 75 -2.40 -6.78 -13.80
N VAL A 76 -2.55 -6.08 -14.92
CA VAL A 76 -3.72 -6.18 -15.80
C VAL A 76 -3.46 -7.27 -16.85
N SER A 77 -4.54 -7.85 -17.39
CA SER A 77 -4.45 -8.76 -18.54
C SER A 77 -4.19 -7.98 -19.82
N PRO A 78 -3.77 -8.66 -20.93
CA PRO A 78 -3.53 -7.96 -22.20
C PRO A 78 -4.75 -7.22 -22.78
N GLU A 79 -5.97 -7.66 -22.42
CA GLU A 79 -7.21 -7.01 -22.86
C GLU A 79 -7.63 -5.84 -21.97
N GLU A 80 -7.03 -5.70 -20.81
CA GLU A 80 -7.35 -4.67 -19.83
C GLU A 80 -6.42 -3.46 -19.97
N THR A 81 -6.95 -2.28 -19.69
CA THR A 81 -6.16 -1.05 -19.70
C THR A 81 -5.67 -0.71 -18.29
N ALA A 82 -4.44 -0.24 -18.18
CA ALA A 82 -3.90 0.24 -16.91
C ALA A 82 -4.80 1.34 -16.34
N PRO A 83 -5.26 1.22 -15.08
CA PRO A 83 -6.17 2.20 -14.51
C PRO A 83 -5.44 3.51 -14.20
N PRO A 84 -6.13 4.66 -14.33
CA PRO A 84 -5.53 5.98 -14.06
C PRO A 84 -4.99 6.13 -12.62
N ILE A 85 -5.55 5.39 -11.67
CA ILE A 85 -5.15 5.46 -10.26
C ILE A 85 -3.67 5.08 -10.05
N TRP A 86 -3.08 4.25 -10.92
CA TRP A 86 -1.66 3.89 -10.83
C TRP A 86 -0.74 5.09 -11.04
N GLU A 87 -1.08 5.97 -11.98
CA GLU A 87 -0.33 7.21 -12.18
C GLU A 87 -0.46 8.14 -10.98
N GLU A 88 -1.65 8.24 -10.41
CA GLU A 88 -1.89 9.00 -9.19
C GLU A 88 -1.05 8.48 -8.02
N TYR A 89 -0.91 7.16 -7.86
CA TYR A 89 -0.02 6.57 -6.86
C TYR A 89 1.43 6.99 -7.05
N HIS A 90 1.90 6.95 -8.29
CA HIS A 90 3.27 7.36 -8.61
C HIS A 90 3.50 8.82 -8.21
N GLU A 91 2.59 9.71 -8.58
CA GLU A 91 2.68 11.14 -8.23
C GLU A 91 2.69 11.38 -6.72
N ILE A 92 1.89 10.63 -5.97
CA ILE A 92 1.85 10.73 -4.50
C ILE A 92 3.16 10.25 -3.90
N ILE A 93 3.65 9.09 -4.32
CA ILE A 93 4.83 8.45 -3.72
C ILE A 93 6.09 9.27 -3.97
N ILE A 94 6.29 9.80 -5.18
CA ILE A 94 7.51 10.55 -5.50
C ILE A 94 7.67 11.84 -4.72
N GLN A 95 6.63 12.33 -4.07
CA GLN A 95 6.72 13.52 -3.20
C GLN A 95 7.56 13.25 -1.95
N THR A 96 7.60 12.02 -1.47
CA THR A 96 8.39 11.60 -0.31
C THR A 96 9.52 10.64 -0.67
N GLU A 97 9.38 9.92 -1.78
CA GLU A 97 10.36 8.96 -2.30
C GLU A 97 10.65 9.29 -3.78
N PRO A 98 11.40 10.38 -4.05
CA PRO A 98 11.58 10.89 -5.41
C PRO A 98 12.40 9.97 -6.32
N ASP A 99 13.09 9.00 -5.77
CA ASP A 99 13.89 8.01 -6.49
C ASP A 99 13.11 6.76 -6.89
N LEU A 100 11.79 6.72 -6.65
CA LEU A 100 10.94 5.61 -7.11
C LEU A 100 11.00 5.47 -8.63
N GLN A 101 11.40 4.30 -9.12
CA GLN A 101 11.59 4.05 -10.56
C GLN A 101 10.36 3.44 -11.25
N GLY A 102 9.27 3.24 -10.51
CA GLY A 102 8.06 2.59 -11.01
C GLY A 102 7.65 1.42 -10.13
N PHE A 103 6.76 0.59 -10.66
CA PHE A 103 6.14 -0.48 -9.90
C PHE A 103 6.56 -1.86 -10.41
N GLU A 104 6.65 -2.82 -9.49
CA GLU A 104 6.59 -4.23 -9.84
C GLU A 104 5.13 -4.59 -10.14
N HIS A 105 4.90 -5.44 -11.14
CA HIS A 105 3.58 -5.94 -11.49
C HIS A 105 3.52 -7.44 -11.23
N VAL A 106 2.55 -7.86 -10.43
CA VAL A 106 2.39 -9.26 -10.01
C VAL A 106 1.03 -9.79 -10.44
N GLU A 107 1.01 -10.98 -11.01
CA GLU A 107 -0.22 -11.65 -11.44
C GLU A 107 -1.19 -11.81 -10.24
N ARG A 108 -2.51 -11.81 -10.51
CA ARG A 108 -3.58 -11.76 -9.52
C ARG A 108 -3.43 -12.80 -8.39
N TYR A 109 -3.25 -14.06 -8.73
CA TYR A 109 -3.20 -15.12 -7.72
C TYR A 109 -1.89 -15.11 -6.93
N GLN A 110 -0.80 -14.77 -7.58
CA GLN A 110 0.49 -14.55 -6.91
C GLN A 110 0.43 -13.32 -5.98
N TYR A 111 -0.33 -12.31 -6.37
CA TYR A 111 -0.57 -11.14 -5.52
C TYR A 111 -1.32 -11.52 -4.24
N TYR A 112 -2.36 -12.36 -4.35
CA TYR A 112 -3.07 -12.87 -3.17
C TYR A 112 -2.15 -13.68 -2.26
N GLU A 113 -1.30 -14.54 -2.82
CA GLU A 113 -0.31 -15.30 -2.02
C GLU A 113 0.68 -14.36 -1.32
N ARG A 114 1.13 -13.33 -2.00
CA ARG A 114 2.01 -12.32 -1.41
C ARG A 114 1.31 -11.52 -0.31
N ALA A 115 0.04 -11.20 -0.48
CA ALA A 115 -0.77 -10.55 0.55
C ALA A 115 -0.92 -11.42 1.81
N LYS A 116 -1.05 -12.73 1.67
CA LYS A 116 -1.10 -13.67 2.80
C LYS A 116 0.19 -13.67 3.61
N ASN A 117 1.32 -13.39 2.99
CA ASN A 117 2.63 -13.29 3.65
C ASN A 117 2.96 -11.88 4.12
N ALA A 118 2.19 -10.87 3.73
CA ALA A 118 2.39 -9.50 4.16
C ALA A 118 2.15 -9.34 5.66
N PHE A 119 2.79 -8.35 6.25
CA PHE A 119 2.62 -8.03 7.67
C PHE A 119 1.18 -7.66 7.99
N ALA A 120 0.54 -6.88 7.11
CA ALA A 120 -0.85 -6.45 7.27
C ALA A 120 -1.52 -6.18 5.92
N VAL A 121 -2.85 -6.24 5.90
CA VAL A 121 -3.69 -5.79 4.80
C VAL A 121 -4.65 -4.72 5.34
N VAL A 122 -4.68 -3.58 4.68
CA VAL A 122 -5.57 -2.46 4.99
C VAL A 122 -6.66 -2.42 3.94
N ILE A 123 -7.90 -2.70 4.32
CA ILE A 123 -9.05 -2.59 3.42
C ILE A 123 -9.56 -1.15 3.37
N THR A 124 -9.81 -0.64 2.17
CA THR A 124 -10.37 0.71 1.96
C THR A 124 -11.76 0.63 1.33
N GLY A 125 -12.39 1.78 1.12
CA GLY A 125 -13.64 1.88 0.36
C GLY A 125 -13.44 2.19 -1.12
N ASP A 126 -12.20 2.14 -1.62
CA ASP A 126 -11.91 2.45 -3.01
C ASP A 126 -12.40 1.35 -3.93
N THR A 127 -13.17 1.72 -4.97
CA THR A 127 -13.74 0.78 -5.94
C THR A 127 -13.03 0.83 -7.29
N SER A 128 -11.93 1.56 -7.39
CA SER A 128 -11.15 1.65 -8.63
C SER A 128 -10.59 0.27 -9.01
N PHE A 129 -10.60 0.00 -10.31
CA PHE A 129 -10.12 -1.26 -10.86
C PHE A 129 -8.61 -1.44 -10.58
N ARG A 130 -8.22 -2.63 -10.12
CA ARG A 130 -6.81 -2.99 -9.84
C ARG A 130 -6.11 -1.96 -8.93
N ALA A 131 -6.84 -1.43 -7.96
CA ALA A 131 -6.31 -0.36 -7.09
C ALA A 131 -5.38 -0.85 -5.97
N ASN A 132 -5.24 -2.16 -5.78
CA ASN A 132 -4.43 -2.72 -4.71
C ASN A 132 -2.96 -2.32 -4.85
N LEU A 133 -2.38 -1.81 -3.77
CA LEU A 133 -1.00 -1.35 -3.73
C LEU A 133 -0.28 -1.99 -2.54
N LEU A 134 0.80 -2.71 -2.82
CA LEU A 134 1.67 -3.28 -1.79
C LEU A 134 2.91 -2.41 -1.65
N LEU A 135 3.27 -2.07 -0.41
CA LEU A 135 4.46 -1.28 -0.10
C LEU A 135 5.42 -2.11 0.77
N LYS A 136 6.69 -2.11 0.41
CA LYS A 136 7.75 -2.77 1.16
C LYS A 136 8.48 -1.74 2.02
N LYS A 137 8.50 -2.00 3.32
CA LYS A 137 9.06 -1.07 4.30
C LYS A 137 10.58 -1.05 4.28
N GLY A 138 11.12 0.14 4.23
CA GLY A 138 12.55 0.41 4.38
C GLY A 138 12.94 0.80 5.80
N VAL A 139 14.08 1.48 5.91
CA VAL A 139 14.65 1.94 7.16
C VAL A 139 14.73 3.47 7.18
N VAL A 140 14.53 4.04 8.36
CA VAL A 140 14.83 5.45 8.61
C VAL A 140 16.26 5.53 9.15
N ARG A 141 17.09 6.33 8.49
CA ARG A 141 18.46 6.57 8.93
C ARG A 141 18.60 7.98 9.51
N PRO A 142 19.37 8.18 10.57
CA PRO A 142 19.62 9.51 11.11
C PRO A 142 20.42 10.37 10.14
#